data_7563c589a5d5a29c9a38c724ad573716
#
_entry.id   7563c589a5d5a29c9a38c724ad573716
#
_cell.length_a   1.000
_cell.length_b   1.000
_cell.length_c   1.000
_cell.angle_alpha   90.00
_cell.angle_beta   90.00
_cell.angle_gamma   90.00
#
_symmetry.space_group_name_H-M   'P 1'
#
loop_
_entity.id
_entity.type
_entity.pdbx_description
1 polymer ?
#
loop_
_entity_poly.entity_id
_entity_poly.type
_entity_poly.pdbx_seq_one_letter_code
_entity_poly.pdbx_strand_id
1 'polypeptide(L)'
;GSGLVGSEMCIRDSEMYARTAEILAEYGFFQYEISNYAKPGFACRHNIGYWKRTDYLGFGPSAASLFGNRRWTNTADRSLYLKACGALEKIREDEEILSRQDAMEEFMFLGLRMTQGISTAEFEEKFGKEIHAVYGGVLKKYEAMHLLQEHSGRLALTRDGISVSNVILADFLL
;
A
#
# COMPACT_ATOMS: atom_id res chain seq x y z
N GLY A 1 13.80 1.57 33.97
CA GLY A 1 14.11 0.29 33.33
C GLY A 1 13.14 -0.14 32.21
N SER A 2 12.31 0.76 31.64
CA SER A 2 11.35 0.37 30.58
C SER A 2 11.84 0.64 29.14
N GLY A 3 12.96 1.31 28.96
CA GLY A 3 13.46 1.66 27.62
C GLY A 3 14.23 0.53 26.91
N LEU A 4 14.89 -0.34 27.63
CA LEU A 4 15.70 -1.43 27.04
C LEU A 4 14.83 -2.59 26.52
N VAL A 5 13.75 -2.93 27.20
CA VAL A 5 12.85 -4.02 26.82
C VAL A 5 12.15 -3.72 25.47
N GLY A 6 11.80 -2.46 25.21
CA GLY A 6 11.19 -2.06 23.94
C GLY A 6 12.17 -2.12 22.75
N SER A 7 13.43 -1.72 22.96
CA SER A 7 14.46 -1.75 21.90
C SER A 7 14.90 -3.18 21.54
N GLU A 8 15.05 -4.07 22.52
CA GLU A 8 15.37 -5.49 22.27
C GLU A 8 14.24 -6.20 21.53
N MET A 9 12.98 -5.91 21.88
CA MET A 9 11.81 -6.46 21.18
C MET A 9 11.76 -6.00 19.71
N CYS A 10 12.00 -4.72 19.43
CA CYS A 10 12.05 -4.20 18.08
C CYS A 10 13.19 -4.80 17.22
N ILE A 11 14.37 -5.01 17.81
CA ILE A 11 15.51 -5.64 17.14
C ILE A 11 15.15 -7.10 16.81
N ARG A 12 14.61 -7.84 17.76
CA ARG A 12 14.19 -9.23 17.56
C ARG A 12 13.11 -9.38 16.49
N ASP A 13 12.13 -8.47 16.47
CA ASP A 13 11.07 -8.46 15.46
C ASP A 13 11.64 -8.22 14.06
N SER A 14 12.60 -7.30 13.91
CA SER A 14 13.30 -7.04 12.65
C SER A 14 14.11 -8.23 12.17
N GLU A 15 14.81 -8.92 13.09
CA GLU A 15 15.55 -10.15 12.79
C GLU A 15 14.61 -11.29 12.37
N MET A 16 13.48 -11.46 13.06
CA MET A 16 12.46 -12.45 12.69
C MET A 16 11.88 -12.18 11.31
N TYR A 17 11.59 -10.92 11.00
CA TYR A 17 11.10 -10.53 9.68
C TYR A 17 12.10 -10.85 8.57
N ALA A 18 13.37 -10.48 8.76
CA ALA A 18 14.44 -10.77 7.81
C ALA A 18 14.64 -12.29 7.63
N ARG A 19 14.66 -13.03 8.73
CA ARG A 19 14.82 -14.48 8.73
C ARG A 19 13.64 -15.20 8.06
N THR A 20 12.43 -14.68 8.22
CA THR A 20 11.23 -15.21 7.56
C THR A 20 11.36 -15.16 6.05
N ALA A 21 11.84 -14.04 5.50
CA ALA A 21 12.05 -13.90 4.05
C ALA A 21 13.07 -14.91 3.51
N GLU A 22 14.17 -15.14 4.25
CA GLU A 22 15.21 -16.11 3.88
C GLU A 22 14.67 -17.54 3.88
N ILE A 23 14.01 -17.95 4.96
CA ILE A 23 13.43 -19.30 5.09
C ILE A 23 12.39 -19.54 3.99
N LEU A 24 11.49 -18.59 3.76
CA LEU A 24 10.44 -18.75 2.76
C LEU A 24 11.03 -18.85 1.33
N ALA A 25 12.13 -18.14 1.05
CA ALA A 25 12.82 -18.22 -0.24
C ALA A 25 13.41 -19.63 -0.49
N GLU A 26 13.90 -20.34 0.54
CA GLU A 26 14.37 -21.73 0.44
C GLU A 26 13.26 -22.69 -0.03
N TYR A 27 12.00 -22.36 0.29
CA TYR A 27 10.81 -23.11 -0.13
C TYR A 27 10.15 -22.57 -1.42
N GLY A 28 10.80 -21.60 -2.08
CA GLY A 28 10.34 -21.00 -3.33
C GLY A 28 9.25 -19.97 -3.18
N PHE A 29 9.05 -19.42 -1.97
CA PHE A 29 8.13 -18.31 -1.73
C PHE A 29 8.91 -17.01 -1.66
N PHE A 30 8.60 -16.07 -2.55
CA PHE A 30 9.23 -14.76 -2.63
C PHE A 30 8.26 -13.67 -2.21
N GLN A 31 8.79 -12.68 -1.51
CA GLN A 31 8.04 -11.51 -1.09
C GLN A 31 7.61 -10.70 -2.31
N TYR A 32 6.32 -10.41 -2.46
CA TYR A 32 5.82 -9.56 -3.54
C TYR A 32 5.27 -8.22 -3.03
N GLU A 33 4.98 -8.11 -1.74
CA GLU A 33 4.68 -6.87 -1.01
C GLU A 33 5.12 -7.03 0.46
N ILE A 34 5.05 -5.96 1.26
CA ILE A 34 5.63 -5.89 2.61
C ILE A 34 5.28 -7.09 3.49
N SER A 35 4.06 -7.62 3.42
CA SER A 35 3.56 -8.64 4.37
C SER A 35 3.30 -10.01 3.74
N ASN A 36 3.35 -10.12 2.41
CA ASN A 36 2.93 -11.34 1.72
C ASN A 36 3.99 -11.92 0.78
N TYR A 37 4.01 -13.24 0.75
CA TYR A 37 4.94 -14.06 -0.03
C TYR A 37 4.15 -15.01 -0.93
N ALA A 38 4.70 -15.33 -2.09
CA ALA A 38 4.09 -16.28 -3.03
C ALA A 38 5.15 -16.98 -3.87
N LYS A 39 4.80 -18.12 -4.42
CA LYS A 39 5.59 -18.74 -5.50
C LYS A 39 5.47 -17.88 -6.78
N PRO A 40 6.46 -17.91 -7.69
CA PRO A 40 6.37 -17.21 -8.95
C PRO A 40 5.07 -17.52 -9.69
N GLY A 41 4.36 -16.46 -10.10
CA GLY A 41 3.06 -16.55 -10.77
C GLY A 41 1.84 -16.74 -9.87
N PHE A 42 2.00 -16.88 -8.54
CA PHE A 42 0.92 -17.12 -7.59
C PHE A 42 0.70 -15.94 -6.60
N ALA A 43 1.29 -14.78 -6.85
CA ALA A 43 1.00 -13.59 -6.05
C ALA A 43 -0.49 -13.27 -6.07
N CYS A 44 -1.05 -12.88 -4.90
CA CYS A 44 -2.48 -12.62 -4.77
C CYS A 44 -2.89 -11.40 -5.59
N ARG A 45 -3.59 -11.62 -6.70
CA ARG A 45 -4.04 -10.57 -7.62
C ARG A 45 -4.97 -9.57 -6.95
N HIS A 46 -5.77 -10.01 -5.99
CA HIS A 46 -6.67 -9.16 -5.23
C HIS A 46 -5.88 -8.16 -4.37
N ASN A 47 -4.88 -8.63 -3.61
CA ASN A 47 -4.00 -7.75 -2.83
C ASN A 47 -3.23 -6.77 -3.72
N ILE A 48 -2.69 -7.27 -4.83
CA ILE A 48 -2.00 -6.41 -5.81
C ILE A 48 -2.93 -5.33 -6.34
N GLY A 49 -4.21 -5.65 -6.57
CA GLY A 49 -5.22 -4.67 -6.98
C GLY A 49 -5.37 -3.54 -5.98
N TYR A 50 -5.41 -3.82 -4.68
CA TYR A 50 -5.43 -2.78 -3.65
C TYR A 50 -4.16 -1.93 -3.66
N TRP A 51 -2.98 -2.55 -3.71
CA TRP A 51 -1.71 -1.82 -3.72
C TRP A 51 -1.51 -0.98 -4.99
N LYS A 52 -2.14 -1.36 -6.10
CA LYS A 52 -2.16 -0.58 -7.35
C LYS A 52 -3.32 0.40 -7.44
N ARG A 53 -4.12 0.53 -6.40
CA ARG A 53 -5.29 1.40 -6.39
C ARG A 53 -6.24 1.11 -7.56
N THR A 54 -6.43 -0.17 -7.88
CA THR A 54 -7.39 -0.61 -8.91
C THR A 54 -8.80 -0.49 -8.37
N ASP A 55 -9.75 -0.06 -9.20
CA ASP A 55 -11.17 -0.03 -8.85
C ASP A 55 -11.66 -1.39 -8.36
N TYR A 56 -12.44 -1.39 -7.30
CA TYR A 56 -13.05 -2.61 -6.73
C TYR A 56 -14.41 -2.30 -6.11
N LEU A 57 -15.26 -3.32 -6.08
CA LEU A 57 -16.57 -3.28 -5.42
C LEU A 57 -16.60 -4.28 -4.28
N GLY A 58 -16.95 -3.79 -3.09
CA GLY A 58 -17.16 -4.63 -1.90
C GLY A 58 -18.59 -5.13 -1.81
N PHE A 59 -18.76 -6.40 -1.51
CA PHE A 59 -20.06 -7.05 -1.32
C PHE A 59 -20.22 -7.48 0.13
N GLY A 60 -21.38 -7.22 0.68
CA GLY A 60 -21.74 -7.55 2.06
C GLY A 60 -21.78 -6.33 2.98
N PRO A 61 -22.31 -6.48 4.21
CA PRO A 61 -22.26 -5.44 5.24
C PRO A 61 -20.82 -5.03 5.56
N SER A 62 -20.61 -3.75 5.81
CA SER A 62 -19.29 -3.14 6.09
C SER A 62 -18.24 -3.30 5.00
N ALA A 63 -18.60 -3.78 3.81
CA ALA A 63 -17.63 -3.93 2.72
C ALA A 63 -17.32 -2.57 2.08
N ALA A 64 -16.02 -2.26 1.93
CA ALA A 64 -15.57 -1.04 1.28
C ALA A 64 -15.49 -1.21 -0.23
N SER A 65 -15.67 -0.11 -0.95
CA SER A 65 -15.52 -0.02 -2.41
C SER A 65 -14.70 1.20 -2.77
N LEU A 66 -13.98 1.10 -3.88
CA LEU A 66 -13.33 2.21 -4.57
C LEU A 66 -13.63 2.10 -6.06
N PHE A 67 -14.30 3.08 -6.64
CA PHE A 67 -14.64 3.08 -8.05
C PHE A 67 -14.65 4.51 -8.61
N GLY A 68 -13.85 4.75 -9.62
CA GLY A 68 -13.77 6.05 -10.26
C GLY A 68 -13.41 7.20 -9.32
N ASN A 69 -12.45 7.02 -8.41
CA ASN A 69 -12.08 7.94 -7.32
C ASN A 69 -13.18 8.19 -6.26
N ARG A 70 -14.24 7.40 -6.26
CA ARG A 70 -15.27 7.44 -5.23
C ARG A 70 -15.09 6.26 -4.30
N ARG A 71 -14.99 6.52 -3.01
CA ARG A 71 -14.91 5.52 -1.95
C ARG A 71 -16.19 5.54 -1.13
N TRP A 72 -16.66 4.39 -0.70
CA TRP A 72 -17.76 4.25 0.24
C TRP A 72 -17.66 2.92 0.98
N THR A 73 -18.39 2.82 2.08
CA THR A 73 -18.57 1.57 2.82
C THR A 73 -20.06 1.19 2.79
N ASN A 74 -20.36 -0.07 2.63
CA ASN A 74 -21.72 -0.54 2.79
C ASN A 74 -22.11 -0.50 4.27
N THR A 75 -23.38 -0.24 4.57
CA THR A 75 -23.87 -0.23 5.94
C THR A 75 -23.51 -1.50 6.72
N ALA A 76 -23.16 -1.32 7.98
CA ALA A 76 -22.93 -2.44 8.91
C ALA A 76 -24.25 -3.13 9.34
N ASP A 77 -25.39 -2.44 9.23
CA ASP A 77 -26.72 -2.98 9.58
C ASP A 77 -27.14 -4.05 8.57
N ARG A 78 -27.09 -5.31 9.01
CA ARG A 78 -27.47 -6.48 8.20
C ARG A 78 -28.92 -6.43 7.74
N SER A 79 -29.83 -5.90 8.58
CA SER A 79 -31.26 -5.81 8.25
C SER A 79 -31.49 -4.76 7.15
N LEU A 80 -30.82 -3.61 7.25
CA LEU A 80 -30.88 -2.57 6.23
C LEU A 80 -30.25 -3.09 4.92
N TYR A 81 -29.08 -3.72 5.00
CA TYR A 81 -28.42 -4.30 3.83
C TYR A 81 -29.32 -5.26 3.06
N LEU A 82 -30.00 -6.19 3.77
CA LEU A 82 -30.89 -7.16 3.15
C LEU A 82 -32.17 -6.51 2.57
N LYS A 83 -32.73 -5.51 3.25
CA LYS A 83 -33.93 -4.79 2.77
C LYS A 83 -33.65 -3.95 1.53
N ALA A 84 -32.44 -3.43 1.39
CA ALA A 84 -32.04 -2.58 0.27
C ALA A 84 -31.57 -3.36 -0.97
N CYS A 85 -31.82 -4.68 -1.03
CA CYS A 85 -31.48 -5.52 -2.17
C CYS A 85 -32.05 -4.92 -3.47
N GLY A 86 -31.17 -4.56 -4.42
CA GLY A 86 -31.55 -3.87 -5.67
C GLY A 86 -31.48 -2.35 -5.63
N ALA A 87 -31.20 -1.73 -4.48
CA ALA A 87 -31.04 -0.28 -4.32
C ALA A 87 -29.73 0.00 -3.55
N LEU A 88 -28.60 -0.39 -4.14
CA LEU A 88 -27.27 -0.38 -3.50
C LEU A 88 -26.82 1.02 -3.05
N GLU A 89 -27.31 2.08 -3.68
CA GLU A 89 -27.06 3.46 -3.25
C GLU A 89 -27.59 3.79 -1.86
N LYS A 90 -28.63 3.07 -1.41
CA LYS A 90 -29.27 3.29 -0.09
C LYS A 90 -28.51 2.68 1.07
N ILE A 91 -27.51 1.85 0.78
CA ILE A 91 -26.70 1.17 1.79
C ILE A 91 -25.28 1.76 1.86
N ARG A 92 -24.96 2.77 1.06
CA ARG A 92 -23.66 3.42 1.09
C ARG A 92 -23.58 4.38 2.27
N GLU A 93 -22.51 4.23 3.02
CA GLU A 93 -22.13 5.10 4.12
C GLU A 93 -20.72 5.63 3.86
N ASP A 94 -20.35 6.73 4.50
CA ASP A 94 -19.02 7.34 4.42
C ASP A 94 -18.56 7.59 2.96
N GLU A 95 -19.49 8.04 2.11
CA GLU A 95 -19.18 8.26 0.70
C GLU A 95 -18.28 9.49 0.55
N GLU A 96 -17.13 9.29 -0.05
CA GLU A 96 -16.08 10.28 -0.27
C GLU A 96 -15.67 10.32 -1.74
N ILE A 97 -15.48 11.51 -2.28
CA ILE A 97 -14.85 11.72 -3.59
C ILE A 97 -13.41 12.14 -3.34
N LEU A 98 -12.49 11.23 -3.65
CA LEU A 98 -11.07 11.47 -3.48
C LEU A 98 -10.58 12.55 -4.45
N SER A 99 -9.85 13.51 -3.91
CA SER A 99 -9.21 14.54 -4.71
C SER A 99 -8.06 13.94 -5.54
N ARG A 100 -7.53 14.74 -6.44
CA ARG A 100 -6.32 14.35 -7.19
C ARG A 100 -5.11 14.21 -6.28
N GLN A 101 -5.04 15.02 -5.21
CA GLN A 101 -3.98 14.94 -4.21
C GLN A 101 -4.08 13.62 -3.45
N ASP A 102 -5.25 13.27 -2.91
CA ASP A 102 -5.47 11.98 -2.23
C ASP A 102 -5.10 10.80 -3.13
N ALA A 103 -5.43 10.88 -4.41
CA ALA A 103 -5.10 9.84 -5.38
C ALA A 103 -3.58 9.72 -5.63
N MET A 104 -2.82 10.84 -5.62
CA MET A 104 -1.36 10.83 -5.72
C MET A 104 -0.73 10.26 -4.45
N GLU A 105 -1.21 10.67 -3.27
CA GLU A 105 -0.74 10.17 -1.98
C GLU A 105 -0.96 8.65 -1.88
N GLU A 106 -2.17 8.18 -2.23
CA GLU A 106 -2.48 6.75 -2.25
C GLU A 106 -1.62 5.97 -3.24
N PHE A 107 -1.35 6.52 -4.42
CA PHE A 107 -0.46 5.90 -5.38
C PHE A 107 0.94 5.67 -4.80
N MET A 108 1.45 6.66 -4.04
CA MET A 108 2.74 6.55 -3.37
C MET A 108 2.71 5.52 -2.24
N PHE A 109 1.87 5.72 -1.22
CA PHE A 109 1.95 4.89 -0.01
C PHE A 109 1.41 3.47 -0.20
N LEU A 110 0.45 3.25 -1.12
CA LEU A 110 0.01 1.90 -1.45
C LEU A 110 1.00 1.21 -2.40
N GLY A 111 1.44 1.90 -3.44
CA GLY A 111 2.31 1.33 -4.46
C GLY A 111 3.71 0.99 -3.94
N LEU A 112 4.28 1.79 -3.05
CA LEU A 112 5.58 1.52 -2.41
C LEU A 112 5.54 0.33 -1.43
N ARG A 113 4.38 -0.21 -1.11
CA ARG A 113 4.28 -1.50 -0.40
C ARG A 113 4.71 -2.68 -1.26
N MET A 114 4.58 -2.56 -2.57
CA MET A 114 5.03 -3.61 -3.52
C MET A 114 6.56 -3.66 -3.55
N THR A 115 7.14 -4.86 -3.52
CA THR A 115 8.61 -5.03 -3.60
C THR A 115 9.18 -4.54 -4.93
N GLN A 116 8.40 -4.60 -6.01
CA GLN A 116 8.76 -4.02 -7.30
C GLN A 116 8.58 -2.48 -7.35
N GLY A 117 7.98 -1.88 -6.31
CA GLY A 117 7.72 -0.46 -6.23
C GLY A 117 6.75 0.08 -7.28
N ILE A 118 6.82 1.39 -7.54
CA ILE A 118 5.98 2.15 -8.46
C ILE A 118 6.76 2.58 -9.71
N SER A 119 6.04 2.83 -10.81
CA SER A 119 6.64 3.39 -12.03
C SER A 119 6.50 4.91 -12.03
N THR A 120 7.60 5.63 -12.30
CA THR A 120 7.59 7.09 -12.46
C THR A 120 6.80 7.51 -13.69
N ALA A 121 6.90 6.74 -14.78
CA ALA A 121 6.12 6.98 -16.01
C ALA A 121 4.62 6.75 -15.79
N GLU A 122 4.22 5.73 -15.00
CA GLU A 122 2.82 5.50 -14.67
C GLU A 122 2.25 6.64 -13.81
N PHE A 123 3.04 7.19 -12.89
CA PHE A 123 2.66 8.36 -12.10
C PHE A 123 2.42 9.58 -13.02
N GLU A 124 3.34 9.85 -13.94
CA GLU A 124 3.23 10.96 -14.89
C GLU A 124 2.02 10.80 -15.81
N GLU A 125 1.78 9.60 -16.34
CA GLU A 125 0.62 9.28 -17.18
C GLU A 125 -0.70 9.54 -16.43
N LYS A 126 -0.81 9.07 -15.17
CA LYS A 126 -2.04 9.21 -14.37
C LYS A 126 -2.27 10.64 -13.88
N PHE A 127 -1.21 11.33 -13.51
CA PHE A 127 -1.33 12.61 -12.81
C PHE A 127 -0.80 13.80 -13.62
N GLY A 128 -0.23 13.60 -14.82
CA GLY A 128 0.29 14.67 -15.68
C GLY A 128 1.35 15.54 -14.98
N LYS A 129 2.07 14.98 -14.01
CA LYS A 129 3.14 15.63 -13.27
C LYS A 129 4.27 14.64 -13.08
N GLU A 130 5.50 15.10 -13.20
CA GLU A 130 6.67 14.30 -12.83
C GLU A 130 6.69 14.06 -11.32
N ILE A 131 6.96 12.82 -10.91
CA ILE A 131 6.98 12.42 -9.51
C ILE A 131 8.02 13.22 -8.69
N HIS A 132 9.17 13.53 -9.29
CA HIS A 132 10.22 14.33 -8.67
C HIS A 132 9.82 15.79 -8.47
N ALA A 133 8.93 16.33 -9.30
CA ALA A 133 8.41 17.69 -9.14
C ALA A 133 7.45 17.77 -7.92
N VAL A 134 6.77 16.67 -7.59
CA VAL A 134 5.83 16.61 -6.46
C VAL A 134 6.52 16.17 -5.19
N TYR A 135 7.27 15.08 -5.23
CA TYR A 135 7.83 14.39 -4.07
C TYR A 135 9.35 14.45 -3.95
N GLY A 136 10.04 15.27 -4.78
CA GLY A 136 11.50 15.29 -4.87
C GLY A 136 12.24 15.51 -3.55
N GLY A 137 11.65 16.25 -2.63
CA GLY A 137 12.23 16.44 -1.28
C GLY A 137 12.25 15.15 -0.47
N VAL A 138 11.12 14.44 -0.45
CA VAL A 138 10.94 13.17 0.26
C VAL A 138 11.80 12.08 -0.38
N LEU A 139 11.80 12.00 -1.71
CA LEU A 139 12.58 11.02 -2.46
C LEU A 139 14.07 11.17 -2.14
N LYS A 140 14.65 12.37 -2.29
CA LYS A 140 16.06 12.66 -1.98
C LYS A 140 16.42 12.33 -0.54
N LYS A 141 15.54 12.62 0.42
CA LYS A 141 15.74 12.30 1.83
C LYS A 141 15.98 10.80 2.03
N TYR A 142 15.09 9.97 1.49
CA TYR A 142 15.14 8.52 1.71
C TYR A 142 16.13 7.78 0.81
N GLU A 143 16.44 8.33 -0.36
CA GLU A 143 17.55 7.86 -1.19
C GLU A 143 18.91 8.09 -0.52
N ALA A 144 19.13 9.27 0.05
CA ALA A 144 20.35 9.58 0.80
C ALA A 144 20.53 8.68 2.05
N MET A 145 19.45 8.18 2.62
CA MET A 145 19.45 7.24 3.74
C MET A 145 19.52 5.77 3.28
N HIS A 146 19.59 5.51 1.97
CA HIS A 146 19.53 4.16 1.38
C HIS A 146 18.28 3.34 1.75
N LEU A 147 17.17 4.01 2.07
CA LEU A 147 15.88 3.39 2.41
C LEU A 147 14.94 3.30 1.21
N LEU A 148 15.17 4.10 0.18
CA LEU A 148 14.46 4.11 -1.09
C LEU A 148 15.48 4.10 -2.22
N GLN A 149 15.14 3.48 -3.35
CA GLN A 149 15.99 3.43 -4.52
C GLN A 149 15.16 3.65 -5.79
N GLU A 150 15.76 4.34 -6.75
CA GLU A 150 15.24 4.41 -8.10
C GLU A 150 16.14 3.61 -9.07
N HIS A 151 15.52 2.72 -9.82
CA HIS A 151 16.21 1.98 -10.87
C HIS A 151 15.30 1.76 -12.08
N SER A 152 15.79 2.08 -13.27
CA SER A 152 15.07 1.90 -14.54
C SER A 152 13.66 2.49 -14.53
N GLY A 153 13.49 3.69 -13.95
CA GLY A 153 12.19 4.37 -13.86
C GLY A 153 11.21 3.74 -12.87
N ARG A 154 11.71 2.98 -11.91
CA ARG A 154 10.94 2.44 -10.80
C ARG A 154 11.52 2.87 -9.46
N LEU A 155 10.65 3.36 -8.60
CA LEU A 155 10.94 3.71 -7.21
C LEU A 155 10.47 2.57 -6.31
N ALA A 156 11.35 2.05 -5.47
CA ALA A 156 11.04 0.96 -4.53
C ALA A 156 11.73 1.17 -3.19
N LEU A 157 11.12 0.68 -2.12
CA LEU A 157 11.79 0.58 -0.83
C LEU A 157 12.93 -0.45 -0.92
N THR A 158 14.05 -0.14 -0.27
CA THR A 158 15.10 -1.14 -0.05
C THR A 158 14.66 -2.13 1.04
N ARG A 159 15.45 -3.18 1.29
CA ARG A 159 15.17 -4.12 2.40
C ARG A 159 15.11 -3.38 3.74
N ASP A 160 16.03 -2.44 3.97
CA ASP A 160 16.06 -1.64 5.19
C ASP A 160 14.88 -0.65 5.22
N GLY A 161 14.51 -0.07 4.07
CA GLY A 161 13.34 0.78 3.92
C GLY A 161 12.02 0.07 4.24
N ILE A 162 11.89 -1.21 3.89
CA ILE A 162 10.71 -2.02 4.25
C ILE A 162 10.57 -2.12 5.77
N SER A 163 11.66 -2.27 6.51
CA SER A 163 11.63 -2.40 7.98
C SER A 163 11.10 -1.15 8.70
N VAL A 164 11.23 0.03 8.07
CA VAL A 164 10.76 1.32 8.59
C VAL A 164 9.69 1.96 7.69
N SER A 165 9.05 1.14 6.88
CA SER A 165 8.12 1.59 5.83
C SER A 165 7.00 2.50 6.35
N ASN A 166 6.47 2.26 7.54
CA ASN A 166 5.39 3.09 8.10
C ASN A 166 5.79 4.58 8.21
N VAL A 167 7.04 4.85 8.59
CA VAL A 167 7.57 6.23 8.68
C VAL A 167 7.74 6.81 7.29
N ILE A 168 8.34 6.04 6.36
CA ILE A 168 8.59 6.50 5.00
C ILE A 168 7.28 6.81 4.28
N LEU A 169 6.30 5.89 4.38
CA LEU A 169 5.02 6.02 3.69
C LEU A 169 4.19 7.20 4.20
N ALA A 170 4.31 7.54 5.49
CA ALA A 170 3.64 8.70 6.06
C ALA A 170 4.16 10.04 5.52
N ASP A 171 5.43 10.12 5.14
CA ASP A 171 6.03 11.35 4.59
C ASP A 171 5.55 11.68 3.16
N PHE A 172 4.82 10.77 2.50
CA PHE A 172 4.21 11.03 1.20
C PHE A 172 2.81 11.65 1.28
N LEU A 173 2.30 11.92 2.47
CA LEU A 173 1.09 12.72 2.67
C LEU A 173 1.44 14.21 2.50
N LEU A 174 0.71 14.93 1.64
CA LEU A 174 0.99 16.32 1.24
C LEU A 174 0.22 17.34 2.08
#